data_2c5324ccd199823c0847fff5c5200ff1
#
_entry.id   2c5324ccd199823c0847fff5c5200ff1
#
_cell.length_a   1.000
_cell.length_b   1.000
_cell.length_c   1.000
_cell.angle_alpha   90.00
_cell.angle_beta   90.00
_cell.angle_gamma   90.00
#
_symmetry.space_group_name_H-M   'P 1'
#
loop_
_entity.id
_entity.type
_entity.pdbx_description
1 polymer ?
#
loop_
_entity_poly.entity_id
_entity_poly.type
_entity_poly.pdbx_seq_one_letter_code
_entity_poly.pdbx_strand_id
1 'polypeptide(L)'
;MLAWKIGPALATGCTIVMKPSEFTPLTALYMAKLIDQAGFPAGTFNLVNGYGHTVGQTIADHPDIEKVAFTGSTLVGRKIMESAAKTNLKNVTLELGGKSPSIVFDDADIDQAIKWAAFGI
;
A
#
# COMPACT_ATOMS: atom_id res chain seq x y z
N MET A 1 -5.76 -3.49 -2.75
CA MET A 1 -4.54 -2.88 -2.16
C MET A 1 -3.27 -3.14 -2.98
N LEU A 2 -2.93 -4.41 -3.30
CA LEU A 2 -1.74 -4.74 -4.09
C LEU A 2 -1.72 -4.03 -5.45
N ALA A 3 -2.77 -4.19 -6.26
CA ALA A 3 -2.87 -3.59 -7.59
C ALA A 3 -2.72 -2.06 -7.61
N TRP A 4 -3.23 -1.37 -6.58
CA TRP A 4 -3.13 0.09 -6.49
C TRP A 4 -1.70 0.61 -6.30
N LYS A 5 -0.80 -0.25 -5.83
CA LYS A 5 0.61 0.08 -5.65
C LYS A 5 1.46 -0.37 -6.84
N ILE A 6 1.32 -1.64 -7.24
CA ILE A 6 2.17 -2.19 -8.31
C ILE A 6 1.79 -1.70 -9.70
N GLY A 7 0.49 -1.51 -9.98
CA GLY A 7 0.02 -1.07 -11.30
C GLY A 7 0.68 0.23 -11.75
N PRO A 8 0.47 1.35 -11.02
CA PRO A 8 1.08 2.63 -11.41
C PRO A 8 2.60 2.59 -11.41
N ALA A 9 3.23 1.93 -10.42
CA ALA A 9 4.68 1.88 -10.33
C ALA A 9 5.32 1.15 -11.52
N LEU A 10 4.80 -0.03 -11.88
CA LEU A 10 5.29 -0.78 -13.03
C LEU A 10 5.00 -0.07 -14.36
N ALA A 11 3.82 0.55 -14.48
CA ALA A 11 3.45 1.31 -15.69
C ALA A 11 4.36 2.51 -15.96
N THR A 12 4.94 3.10 -14.92
CA THR A 12 5.87 4.24 -15.02
C THR A 12 7.35 3.84 -14.99
N GLY A 13 7.65 2.53 -15.02
CA GLY A 13 9.02 2.03 -15.05
C GLY A 13 9.77 2.07 -13.71
N CYS A 14 9.05 2.20 -12.60
CA CYS A 14 9.67 2.16 -11.27
C CYS A 14 10.05 0.73 -10.88
N THR A 15 11.14 0.59 -10.14
CA THR A 15 11.47 -0.65 -9.44
C THR A 15 10.75 -0.69 -8.08
N ILE A 16 10.42 -1.89 -7.61
CA ILE A 16 9.60 -2.08 -6.41
C ILE A 16 10.28 -3.05 -5.45
N VAL A 17 10.39 -2.66 -4.19
CA VAL A 17 10.59 -3.56 -3.05
C VAL A 17 9.27 -3.62 -2.28
N MET A 18 8.62 -4.77 -2.26
CA MET A 18 7.32 -4.95 -1.61
C MET A 18 7.40 -5.86 -0.40
N LYS A 19 6.88 -5.37 0.73
CA LYS A 19 6.62 -6.19 1.91
C LYS A 19 5.12 -6.36 2.09
N PRO A 20 4.56 -7.56 1.92
CA PRO A 20 3.17 -7.81 2.27
C PRO A 20 2.96 -7.83 3.80
N SER A 21 1.70 -7.84 4.24
CA SER A 21 1.41 -8.17 5.63
C SER A 21 1.92 -9.57 5.96
N GLU A 22 2.53 -9.74 7.11
CA GLU A 22 2.96 -11.06 7.63
C GLU A 22 1.80 -12.04 7.82
N PHE A 23 0.58 -11.53 7.96
CA PHE A 23 -0.63 -12.36 8.10
C PHE A 23 -1.22 -12.82 6.76
N THR A 24 -0.90 -12.15 5.66
CA THR A 24 -1.50 -12.43 4.34
C THR A 24 -0.49 -12.35 3.18
N PRO A 25 0.62 -13.11 3.21
CA PRO A 25 1.68 -12.98 2.20
C PRO A 25 1.41 -13.76 0.91
N LEU A 26 0.53 -14.77 0.92
CA LEU A 26 0.43 -15.77 -0.16
C LEU A 26 0.01 -15.16 -1.51
N THR A 27 -0.95 -14.25 -1.53
CA THR A 27 -1.39 -13.60 -2.78
C THR A 27 -0.30 -12.72 -3.38
N ALA A 28 0.51 -12.06 -2.55
CA ALA A 28 1.65 -11.27 -3.01
C ALA A 28 2.76 -12.15 -3.59
N LEU A 29 3.04 -13.29 -2.96
CA LEU A 29 3.98 -14.30 -3.46
C LEU A 29 3.54 -14.86 -4.81
N TYR A 30 2.25 -15.17 -4.95
CA TYR A 30 1.70 -15.64 -6.22
C TYR A 30 1.80 -14.56 -7.31
N MET A 31 1.50 -13.30 -6.97
CA MET A 31 1.64 -12.19 -7.91
C MET A 31 3.09 -11.99 -8.36
N ALA A 32 4.07 -12.13 -7.47
CA ALA A 32 5.49 -12.07 -7.84
C ALA A 32 5.85 -13.08 -8.91
N LYS A 33 5.34 -14.32 -8.79
CA LYS A 33 5.50 -15.36 -9.82
C LYS A 33 4.86 -14.97 -11.16
N LEU A 34 3.67 -14.35 -11.14
CA LEU A 34 3.01 -13.91 -12.36
C LEU A 34 3.76 -12.76 -13.04
N ILE A 35 4.34 -11.84 -12.27
CA ILE A 35 5.16 -10.75 -12.79
C ILE A 35 6.42 -11.30 -13.48
N ASP A 36 7.08 -12.28 -12.87
CA ASP A 36 8.23 -12.97 -13.45
C ASP A 36 7.84 -13.67 -14.77
N GLN A 37 6.74 -14.42 -14.78
CA GLN A 37 6.21 -15.08 -15.98
C GLN A 37 5.79 -14.10 -17.09
N ALA A 38 5.41 -12.88 -16.74
CA ALA A 38 5.06 -11.83 -17.69
C ALA A 38 6.30 -11.21 -18.38
N GLY A 39 7.51 -11.59 -17.97
CA GLY A 39 8.75 -11.18 -18.62
C GLY A 39 9.24 -9.79 -18.22
N PHE A 40 8.85 -9.28 -17.05
CA PHE A 40 9.48 -8.07 -16.52
C PHE A 40 10.97 -8.29 -16.26
N PRO A 41 11.82 -7.28 -16.50
CA PRO A 41 13.24 -7.39 -16.25
C PRO A 41 13.55 -7.78 -14.79
N ALA A 42 14.59 -8.60 -14.60
CA ALA A 42 15.03 -8.99 -13.27
C ALA A 42 15.32 -7.76 -12.39
N GLY A 43 14.89 -7.80 -11.14
CA GLY A 43 15.05 -6.68 -10.20
C GLY A 43 13.95 -5.59 -10.28
N THR A 44 13.05 -5.65 -11.28
CA THR A 44 11.94 -4.69 -11.35
C THR A 44 10.96 -4.83 -10.18
N PHE A 45 10.65 -6.07 -9.80
CA PHE A 45 9.76 -6.35 -8.67
C PHE A 45 10.44 -7.32 -7.70
N ASN A 46 10.61 -6.90 -6.46
CA ASN A 46 11.28 -7.66 -5.42
C ASN A 46 10.34 -7.81 -4.23
N LEU A 47 10.02 -9.05 -3.85
CA LEU A 47 9.17 -9.33 -2.71
C LEU A 47 10.00 -9.78 -1.52
N VAL A 48 9.84 -9.13 -0.38
CA VAL A 48 10.50 -9.47 0.87
C VAL A 48 9.47 -9.71 1.96
N ASN A 49 9.52 -10.88 2.57
CA ASN A 49 8.66 -11.22 3.71
C ASN A 49 9.37 -10.92 5.04
N GLY A 50 8.58 -10.53 6.03
CA GLY A 50 9.08 -10.29 7.38
C GLY A 50 8.14 -9.42 8.20
N TYR A 51 8.49 -9.24 9.45
CA TYR A 51 7.70 -8.44 10.38
C TYR A 51 7.82 -6.94 10.09
N GLY A 52 6.74 -6.22 10.43
CA GLY A 52 6.70 -4.76 10.25
C GLY A 52 7.82 -4.03 11.00
N HIS A 53 8.13 -4.46 12.24
CA HIS A 53 9.15 -3.85 13.09
C HIS A 53 10.60 -4.18 12.70
N THR A 54 10.81 -5.13 11.79
CA THR A 54 12.13 -5.46 11.23
C THR A 54 12.19 -5.02 9.78
N VAL A 55 11.71 -5.85 8.85
CA VAL A 55 11.78 -5.56 7.41
C VAL A 55 11.05 -4.26 7.04
N GLY A 56 9.87 -3.99 7.62
CA GLY A 56 9.14 -2.75 7.38
C GLY A 56 9.92 -1.51 7.82
N GLN A 57 10.54 -1.58 9.01
CA GLN A 57 11.38 -0.49 9.51
C GLN A 57 12.62 -0.29 8.64
N THR A 58 13.29 -1.39 8.23
CA THR A 58 14.44 -1.32 7.32
C THR A 58 14.08 -0.63 5.99
N ILE A 59 12.93 -0.95 5.41
CA ILE A 59 12.45 -0.28 4.19
C ILE A 59 12.22 1.22 4.45
N ALA A 60 11.61 1.58 5.58
CA ALA A 60 11.34 2.98 5.91
C ALA A 60 12.63 3.79 6.11
N ASP A 61 13.66 3.18 6.69
CA ASP A 61 14.93 3.83 6.99
C ASP A 61 15.94 3.81 5.82
N HIS A 62 15.71 3.01 4.79
CA HIS A 62 16.70 2.78 3.74
C HIS A 62 16.97 4.06 2.92
N PRO A 63 18.21 4.50 2.79
CA PRO A 63 18.54 5.77 2.11
C PRO A 63 18.27 5.74 0.60
N ASP A 64 18.34 4.58 -0.04
CA ASP A 64 18.16 4.42 -1.50
C ASP A 64 16.70 4.13 -1.90
N ILE A 65 15.78 4.13 -0.94
CA ILE A 65 14.35 4.07 -1.23
C ILE A 65 13.80 5.49 -1.29
N GLU A 66 13.37 5.92 -2.46
CA GLU A 66 12.91 7.28 -2.72
C GLU A 66 11.44 7.52 -2.39
N LYS A 67 10.64 6.44 -2.35
CA LYS A 67 9.21 6.52 -2.04
C LYS A 67 8.73 5.30 -1.25
N VAL A 68 7.90 5.56 -0.23
CA VAL A 68 7.14 4.53 0.48
C VAL A 68 5.65 4.78 0.27
N ALA A 69 4.93 3.75 -0.21
CA ALA A 69 3.48 3.72 -0.26
C ALA A 69 2.96 2.71 0.78
N PHE A 70 2.35 3.18 1.83
CA PHE A 70 1.93 2.37 2.96
C PHE A 70 0.41 2.37 3.14
N THR A 71 -0.13 1.21 3.47
CA THR A 71 -1.51 1.03 3.92
C THR A 71 -1.50 0.28 5.24
N GLY A 72 -2.13 0.83 6.26
CA GLY A 72 -2.19 0.22 7.58
C GLY A 72 -2.59 1.19 8.68
N SER A 73 -2.13 0.94 9.92
CA SER A 73 -2.51 1.77 11.06
C SER A 73 -1.86 3.17 11.02
N THR A 74 -2.56 4.15 11.57
CA THR A 74 -2.05 5.52 11.75
C THR A 74 -0.76 5.54 12.57
N LEU A 75 -0.65 4.66 13.58
CA LEU A 75 0.56 4.55 14.39
C LEU A 75 1.78 4.19 13.55
N VAL A 76 1.65 3.21 12.66
CA VAL A 76 2.76 2.80 11.76
C VAL A 76 3.02 3.87 10.70
N GLY A 77 1.98 4.50 10.17
CA GLY A 77 2.13 5.62 9.23
C GLY A 77 2.98 6.76 9.82
N ARG A 78 2.77 7.12 11.08
CA ARG A 78 3.59 8.11 11.79
C ARG A 78 5.06 7.71 11.88
N LYS A 79 5.35 6.44 12.19
CA LYS A 79 6.73 5.91 12.24
C LYS A 79 7.41 5.99 10.88
N ILE A 80 6.70 5.69 9.80
CA ILE A 80 7.24 5.80 8.44
C ILE A 80 7.55 7.26 8.09
N MET A 81 6.67 8.21 8.43
CA MET A 81 6.93 9.64 8.25
C MET A 81 8.14 10.11 9.06
N GLU A 82 8.27 9.65 10.30
CA GLU A 82 9.42 9.94 11.15
C GLU A 82 10.73 9.40 10.55
N SER A 83 10.72 8.16 10.06
CA SER A 83 11.87 7.56 9.35
C SER A 83 12.24 8.35 8.10
N ALA A 84 11.27 8.74 7.29
CA ALA A 84 11.50 9.56 6.10
C ALA A 84 12.16 10.91 6.46
N ALA A 85 11.66 11.57 7.50
CA ALA A 85 12.21 12.85 7.95
C ALA A 85 13.64 12.73 8.50
N LYS A 86 13.99 11.60 9.12
CA LYS A 86 15.32 11.34 9.70
C LYS A 86 16.35 10.84 8.69
N THR A 87 15.92 10.39 7.53
CA THR A 87 16.81 9.78 6.52
C THR A 87 16.94 10.68 5.30
N ASN A 88 16.38 10.30 4.18
CA ASN A 88 16.59 10.95 2.89
C ASN A 88 15.41 11.84 2.45
N LEU A 89 14.45 12.13 3.33
CA LEU A 89 13.23 12.90 3.00
C LEU A 89 12.40 12.26 1.88
N LYS A 90 12.39 10.92 1.82
CA LYS A 90 11.62 10.16 0.81
C LYS A 90 10.15 10.53 0.78
N ASN A 91 9.55 10.44 -0.39
CA ASN A 91 8.12 10.64 -0.54
C ASN A 91 7.34 9.55 0.22
N VAL A 92 6.33 9.94 0.98
CA VAL A 92 5.47 9.01 1.72
C VAL A 92 4.01 9.23 1.32
N THR A 93 3.36 8.16 0.87
CA THR A 93 1.93 8.11 0.61
C THR A 93 1.28 7.15 1.60
N LEU A 94 0.25 7.61 2.30
CA LEU A 94 -0.39 6.88 3.39
C LEU A 94 -1.87 6.65 3.11
N GLU A 95 -2.30 5.39 3.24
CA GLU A 95 -3.70 4.99 3.33
C GLU A 95 -3.91 4.41 4.73
N LEU A 96 -4.57 5.15 5.57
CA LEU A 96 -4.67 4.86 7.00
C LEU A 96 -6.09 4.51 7.43
N GLY A 97 -6.25 4.10 8.68
CA GLY A 97 -7.55 3.82 9.24
C GLY A 97 -8.42 5.07 9.37
N GLY A 98 -9.72 4.87 9.27
CA GLY A 98 -10.73 5.91 9.42
C GLY A 98 -12.09 5.32 9.77
N LYS A 99 -13.07 6.21 9.93
CA LYS A 99 -14.48 5.89 10.11
C LYS A 99 -15.29 6.79 9.18
N SER A 100 -15.22 6.50 7.88
CA SER A 100 -15.88 7.29 6.84
C SER A 100 -17.39 7.36 7.08
N PRO A 101 -17.95 8.51 7.50
CA PRO A 101 -19.38 8.62 7.72
C PRO A 101 -20.12 8.59 6.38
N SER A 102 -21.26 7.90 6.35
CA SER A 102 -22.23 7.98 5.25
C SER A 102 -23.42 8.80 5.76
N ILE A 103 -23.68 9.94 5.11
CA ILE A 103 -24.72 10.87 5.54
C ILE A 103 -25.80 10.90 4.47
N VAL A 104 -27.04 10.63 4.90
CA VAL A 104 -28.24 10.69 4.03
C VAL A 104 -29.14 11.80 4.55
N PHE A 105 -29.39 12.82 3.74
CA PHE A 105 -30.32 13.90 4.09
C PHE A 105 -31.77 13.44 3.95
N ASP A 106 -32.68 14.16 4.58
CA ASP A 106 -34.13 13.84 4.63
C ASP A 106 -34.84 14.00 3.28
N ASP A 107 -34.28 14.80 2.38
CA ASP A 107 -34.76 15.01 1.02
C ASP A 107 -34.12 14.09 -0.05
N ALA A 108 -33.28 13.13 0.38
CA ALA A 108 -32.60 12.21 -0.52
C ALA A 108 -33.55 11.16 -1.11
N ASP A 109 -33.25 10.70 -2.34
CA ASP A 109 -33.88 9.50 -2.90
C ASP A 109 -33.41 8.27 -2.10
N ILE A 110 -34.32 7.72 -1.28
CA ILE A 110 -34.01 6.62 -0.36
C ILE A 110 -33.61 5.35 -1.09
N ASP A 111 -34.23 5.02 -2.22
CA ASP A 111 -33.88 3.81 -2.99
C ASP A 111 -32.45 3.89 -3.56
N GLN A 112 -32.07 5.06 -4.03
CA GLN A 112 -30.70 5.33 -4.49
C GLN A 112 -29.71 5.32 -3.32
N ALA A 113 -30.05 5.96 -2.21
CA ALA A 113 -29.22 6.01 -1.01
C ALA A 113 -28.92 4.59 -0.46
N ILE A 114 -29.94 3.73 -0.40
CA ILE A 114 -29.80 2.33 0.03
C ILE A 114 -28.83 1.58 -0.92
N LYS A 115 -28.97 1.73 -2.23
CA LYS A 115 -28.09 1.07 -3.21
C LYS A 115 -26.62 1.46 -3.00
N TRP A 116 -26.37 2.76 -2.85
CA TRP A 116 -25.00 3.26 -2.63
C TRP A 116 -24.42 2.88 -1.26
N ALA A 117 -25.23 2.95 -0.21
CA ALA A 117 -24.80 2.51 1.12
C ALA A 117 -24.44 1.03 1.14
N ALA A 118 -25.28 0.17 0.54
CA ALA A 118 -25.01 -1.26 0.44
C ALA A 118 -23.79 -1.59 -0.44
N PHE A 119 -23.53 -0.81 -1.48
CA PHE A 119 -22.35 -0.99 -2.34
C PHE A 119 -21.04 -0.59 -1.64
N GLY A 120 -21.10 0.36 -0.72
CA GLY A 120 -19.93 0.90 -0.01
C GLY A 120 -19.45 0.08 1.20
N ILE A 121 -20.12 -1.04 1.53
CA ILE A 121 -19.79 -1.88 2.70
C ILE A 121 -18.70 -2.91 2.37
#